data_6e74adc5290606eeefd887d8b27c6c10
#
_entry.id   6e74adc5290606eeefd887d8b27c6c10
#
_cell.length_a   1.000
_cell.length_b   1.000
_cell.length_c   1.000
_cell.angle_alpha   90.00
_cell.angle_beta   90.00
_cell.angle_gamma   90.00
#
_symmetry.space_group_name_H-M   'P 1'
#
loop_
_entity.id
_entity.type
_entity.pdbx_description
1 polymer ?
#
loop_
_entity_poly.entity_id
_entity_poly.type
_entity_poly.pdbx_seq_one_letter_code
_entity_poly.pdbx_strand_id
1 'polypeptide(L)'
;MKNSKNNLFLLLLYLCCTSLAIAQSDETINTDRPDQSEGVYTLPKGQFQIENGYVFSKEDSSANLMLRYGLITNTEIRLEGDFNLRTPDFSSTTFSVKQRLYESEQRFIPSVGLIGYGQYSKTDVKSYTFDACLAFESSLTNVLSLAYGASSSGQFENLDVTAQINYVPTNNKFWTFVEYYASYNGTRTPEHNINAGFAYLLTPTLQLDISSGRTLWQDEPQYFIGAGFGLLIR
;
A
#
# COMPACT_ATOMS: atom_id res chain seq x y z
N MET A 1 32.46 -6.19 -38.06
CA MET A 1 32.46 -5.95 -36.62
C MET A 1 31.11 -5.46 -36.01
N LYS A 2 29.96 -5.73 -36.66
CA LYS A 2 28.63 -5.21 -36.23
C LYS A 2 27.78 -6.22 -35.41
N ASN A 3 28.15 -7.50 -35.34
CA ASN A 3 27.37 -8.56 -34.71
C ASN A 3 27.71 -8.85 -33.23
N SER A 4 28.83 -8.32 -32.71
CA SER A 4 29.27 -8.67 -31.35
C SER A 4 28.44 -7.98 -30.26
N LYS A 5 27.91 -6.76 -30.49
CA LYS A 5 27.10 -6.02 -29.50
C LYS A 5 25.69 -6.62 -29.32
N ASN A 6 25.11 -7.17 -30.41
CA ASN A 6 23.78 -7.80 -30.32
C ASN A 6 23.85 -9.14 -29.57
N ASN A 7 24.95 -9.89 -29.70
CA ASN A 7 25.13 -11.14 -28.99
C ASN A 7 25.35 -10.94 -27.48
N LEU A 8 26.03 -9.84 -27.10
CA LEU A 8 26.20 -9.49 -25.68
C LEU A 8 24.88 -9.08 -25.03
N PHE A 9 24.06 -8.32 -25.76
CA PHE A 9 22.71 -7.93 -25.26
C PHE A 9 21.77 -9.12 -25.11
N LEU A 10 21.78 -10.04 -26.07
CA LEU A 10 21.01 -11.29 -25.99
C LEU A 10 21.52 -12.22 -24.87
N LEU A 11 22.82 -12.25 -24.62
CA LEU A 11 23.40 -13.03 -23.52
C LEU A 11 23.02 -12.45 -22.16
N LEU A 12 23.01 -11.11 -22.02
CA LEU A 12 22.56 -10.41 -20.81
C LEU A 12 21.07 -10.62 -20.58
N LEU A 13 20.25 -10.56 -21.63
CA LEU A 13 18.82 -10.86 -21.54
C LEU A 13 18.55 -12.30 -21.13
N TYR A 14 19.33 -13.25 -21.68
CA TYR A 14 19.24 -14.68 -21.32
C TYR A 14 19.69 -14.94 -19.88
N LEU A 15 20.76 -14.28 -19.39
CA LEU A 15 21.20 -14.35 -18.00
C LEU A 15 20.16 -13.74 -17.04
N CYS A 16 19.51 -12.65 -17.41
CA CYS A 16 18.40 -12.11 -16.62
C CYS A 16 17.19 -13.06 -16.55
N CYS A 17 16.87 -13.77 -17.64
CA CYS A 17 15.78 -14.74 -17.65
C CYS A 17 16.07 -16.03 -16.87
N THR A 18 17.33 -16.43 -16.74
CA THR A 18 17.71 -17.67 -16.01
C THR A 18 17.80 -17.46 -14.50
N SER A 19 18.00 -16.24 -14.03
CA SER A 19 18.01 -15.93 -12.58
C SER A 19 16.61 -15.89 -11.94
N LEU A 20 15.53 -15.95 -12.73
CA LEU A 20 14.15 -15.98 -12.22
C LEU A 20 13.66 -17.40 -11.81
N ALA A 21 14.53 -18.41 -11.85
CA ALA A 21 14.16 -19.81 -11.57
C ALA A 21 14.55 -20.30 -10.17
N ILE A 22 14.82 -19.42 -9.20
CA ILE A 22 15.25 -19.84 -7.86
C ILE A 22 14.22 -19.44 -6.81
N ALA A 23 13.71 -20.47 -6.13
CA ALA A 23 12.82 -20.48 -4.97
C ALA A 23 11.35 -20.10 -5.25
N GLN A 24 10.55 -21.09 -5.61
CA GLN A 24 9.11 -21.06 -5.37
C GLN A 24 8.89 -21.11 -3.85
N SER A 25 8.77 -19.96 -3.20
CA SER A 25 8.04 -19.88 -1.94
C SER A 25 6.56 -19.96 -2.31
N ASP A 26 5.77 -20.73 -1.57
CA ASP A 26 4.30 -20.81 -1.77
C ASP A 26 3.57 -19.53 -1.32
N GLU A 27 4.32 -18.48 -0.97
CA GLU A 27 3.76 -17.21 -0.53
C GLU A 27 3.05 -16.49 -1.65
N THR A 28 1.81 -16.14 -1.40
CA THR A 28 1.02 -15.27 -2.27
C THR A 28 1.36 -13.81 -1.97
N ILE A 29 1.21 -12.97 -3.00
CA ILE A 29 1.35 -11.52 -2.85
C ILE A 29 0.40 -11.00 -1.77
N ASN A 30 0.90 -10.07 -0.97
CA ASN A 30 0.12 -9.30 -0.01
C ASN A 30 0.44 -7.81 -0.23
N THR A 31 -0.57 -7.04 -0.65
CA THR A 31 -0.42 -5.62 -0.99
C THR A 31 -0.92 -4.74 0.14
N ASP A 32 -0.38 -3.52 0.22
CA ASP A 32 -0.93 -2.42 1.03
C ASP A 32 -2.02 -1.64 0.26
N ARG A 33 -2.54 -2.19 -0.85
CA ARG A 33 -3.58 -1.63 -1.71
C ARG A 33 -4.83 -2.52 -1.73
N PRO A 34 -6.03 -1.97 -2.01
CA PRO A 34 -6.38 -0.59 -2.40
C PRO A 34 -6.94 0.29 -1.26
N ASP A 35 -6.72 -0.08 -0.02
CA ASP A 35 -7.20 0.61 1.19
C ASP A 35 -6.29 1.75 1.65
N GLN A 36 -6.72 2.46 2.71
CA GLN A 36 -5.96 3.51 3.38
C GLN A 36 -5.33 3.03 4.69
N SER A 37 -5.78 1.87 5.18
CA SER A 37 -5.25 1.26 6.40
C SER A 37 -3.90 0.64 6.14
N GLU A 38 -2.93 0.94 6.99
CA GLU A 38 -1.66 0.23 6.98
C GLU A 38 -1.83 -1.18 7.56
N GLY A 39 -1.46 -2.20 6.77
CA GLY A 39 -1.37 -3.57 7.24
C GLY A 39 -0.13 -3.80 8.13
N VAL A 40 -0.12 -4.87 8.92
CA VAL A 40 1.05 -5.24 9.75
C VAL A 40 2.02 -6.19 9.03
N TYR A 41 1.61 -6.73 7.89
CA TYR A 41 2.44 -7.62 7.09
C TYR A 41 3.67 -6.88 6.54
N THR A 42 4.81 -7.55 6.55
CA THR A 42 6.06 -7.09 5.94
C THR A 42 6.57 -8.13 4.96
N LEU A 43 7.10 -7.71 3.83
CA LEU A 43 7.68 -8.62 2.85
C LEU A 43 8.79 -9.46 3.48
N PRO A 44 8.87 -10.77 3.17
CA PRO A 44 10.00 -11.61 3.51
C PRO A 44 11.31 -11.05 3.00
N LYS A 45 12.39 -11.33 3.74
CA LYS A 45 13.74 -10.89 3.38
C LYS A 45 14.11 -11.25 1.94
N GLY A 46 14.54 -10.23 1.17
CA GLY A 46 15.01 -10.38 -0.20
C GLY A 46 13.89 -10.34 -1.25
N GLN A 47 12.64 -10.35 -0.87
CA GLN A 47 11.52 -10.17 -1.80
C GLN A 47 11.36 -8.70 -2.19
N PHE A 48 10.96 -8.48 -3.43
CA PHE A 48 10.67 -7.17 -3.98
C PHE A 48 9.24 -7.15 -4.55
N GLN A 49 8.50 -6.08 -4.27
CA GLN A 49 7.13 -5.92 -4.75
C GLN A 49 6.94 -4.53 -5.35
N ILE A 50 6.18 -4.47 -6.44
CA ILE A 50 5.76 -3.24 -7.10
C ILE A 50 4.26 -3.13 -6.93
N GLU A 51 3.78 -1.98 -6.48
CA GLU A 51 2.37 -1.63 -6.44
C GLU A 51 2.15 -0.34 -7.21
N ASN A 52 1.11 -0.30 -8.04
CA ASN A 52 0.73 0.89 -8.78
C ASN A 52 -0.76 1.10 -8.68
N GLY A 53 -1.17 2.35 -8.49
CA GLY A 53 -2.55 2.73 -8.36
C GLY A 53 -2.90 4.01 -9.09
N TYR A 54 -4.17 4.07 -9.44
CA TYR A 54 -4.82 5.23 -10.03
C TYR A 54 -6.05 5.56 -9.21
N VAL A 55 -6.24 6.84 -8.89
CA VAL A 55 -7.43 7.35 -8.21
C VAL A 55 -8.03 8.47 -9.05
N PHE A 56 -9.32 8.38 -9.29
CA PHE A 56 -10.09 9.36 -10.06
C PHE A 56 -11.20 9.93 -9.20
N SER A 57 -11.23 11.25 -9.08
CA SER A 57 -12.32 12.01 -8.46
C SER A 57 -12.76 13.16 -9.34
N LYS A 58 -13.82 13.85 -8.93
CA LYS A 58 -14.30 15.05 -9.66
C LYS A 58 -13.24 16.15 -9.62
N GLU A 59 -12.55 16.32 -8.52
CA GLU A 59 -11.64 17.44 -8.27
C GLU A 59 -10.20 17.10 -8.64
N ASP A 60 -9.78 15.85 -8.43
CA ASP A 60 -8.41 15.42 -8.67
C ASP A 60 -8.34 14.04 -9.33
N SER A 61 -7.19 13.75 -9.92
CA SER A 61 -6.84 12.43 -10.43
C SER A 61 -5.36 12.21 -10.23
N SER A 62 -5.02 11.12 -9.55
CA SER A 62 -3.65 10.83 -9.18
C SER A 62 -3.25 9.40 -9.57
N ALA A 63 -1.95 9.20 -9.70
CA ALA A 63 -1.34 7.89 -9.78
C ALA A 63 -0.25 7.79 -8.72
N ASN A 64 -0.09 6.61 -8.14
CA ASN A 64 1.04 6.32 -7.28
C ASN A 64 1.79 5.07 -7.74
N LEU A 65 3.07 5.03 -7.44
CA LEU A 65 3.94 3.88 -7.63
C LEU A 65 4.69 3.63 -6.34
N MET A 66 4.51 2.46 -5.75
CA MET A 66 5.23 2.04 -4.54
C MET A 66 6.13 0.84 -4.85
N LEU A 67 7.37 0.95 -4.42
CA LEU A 67 8.37 -0.11 -4.44
C LEU A 67 8.60 -0.57 -3.00
N ARG A 68 8.45 -1.87 -2.75
CA ARG A 68 8.59 -2.49 -1.44
C ARG A 68 9.72 -3.51 -1.47
N TYR A 69 10.53 -3.58 -0.42
CA TYR A 69 11.62 -4.53 -0.30
C TYR A 69 11.75 -5.07 1.13
N GLY A 70 11.71 -6.39 1.27
CA GLY A 70 11.98 -7.07 2.54
C GLY A 70 13.46 -7.01 2.89
N LEU A 71 13.84 -6.12 3.81
CA LEU A 71 15.24 -5.86 4.17
C LEU A 71 15.81 -6.95 5.07
N ILE A 72 15.13 -7.21 6.17
CA ILE A 72 15.41 -8.29 7.13
C ILE A 72 14.07 -8.86 7.62
N THR A 73 14.11 -9.92 8.42
CA THR A 73 12.88 -10.49 8.99
C THR A 73 12.08 -9.41 9.72
N ASN A 74 10.78 -9.32 9.41
CA ASN A 74 9.84 -8.37 9.99
C ASN A 74 10.15 -6.88 9.71
N THR A 75 11.05 -6.57 8.76
CA THR A 75 11.39 -5.20 8.40
C THR A 75 11.36 -5.01 6.88
N GLU A 76 10.61 -4.05 6.44
CA GLU A 76 10.43 -3.67 5.06
C GLU A 76 10.79 -2.20 4.85
N ILE A 77 11.42 -1.89 3.73
CA ILE A 77 11.62 -0.51 3.26
C ILE A 77 10.74 -0.27 2.03
N ARG A 78 10.21 0.94 1.92
CA ARG A 78 9.33 1.33 0.83
C ARG A 78 9.76 2.68 0.25
N LEU A 79 9.58 2.81 -1.05
CA LEU A 79 9.73 4.08 -1.78
C LEU A 79 8.48 4.29 -2.62
N GLU A 80 7.80 5.38 -2.41
CA GLU A 80 6.57 5.74 -3.11
C GLU A 80 6.74 7.07 -3.85
N GLY A 81 6.12 7.17 -5.02
CA GLY A 81 6.04 8.39 -5.80
C GLY A 81 4.61 8.66 -6.23
N ASP A 82 4.15 9.90 -6.02
CA ASP A 82 2.81 10.36 -6.38
C ASP A 82 2.87 11.33 -7.55
N PHE A 83 1.90 11.20 -8.45
CA PHE A 83 1.81 11.97 -9.67
C PHE A 83 0.39 12.51 -9.84
N ASN A 84 0.27 13.79 -10.17
CA ASN A 84 -1.00 14.37 -10.60
C ASN A 84 -1.23 14.03 -12.08
N LEU A 85 -2.40 13.48 -12.43
CA LEU A 85 -2.72 13.09 -13.80
C LEU A 85 -3.39 14.21 -14.62
N ARG A 86 -3.94 15.24 -13.98
CA ARG A 86 -4.56 16.40 -14.66
C ARG A 86 -3.52 17.40 -15.13
N THR A 87 -2.54 17.65 -14.28
CA THR A 87 -1.34 18.42 -14.61
C THR A 87 -0.18 17.45 -14.51
N PRO A 88 0.22 16.73 -15.60
CA PRO A 88 1.21 15.66 -15.51
C PRO A 88 2.49 16.14 -14.83
N ASP A 89 2.52 16.07 -13.53
CA ASP A 89 3.60 16.56 -12.68
C ASP A 89 3.79 15.60 -11.49
N PHE A 90 5.02 15.53 -11.04
CA PHE A 90 5.39 14.84 -9.82
C PHE A 90 4.92 15.66 -8.62
N SER A 91 4.19 15.04 -7.70
CA SER A 91 3.64 15.67 -6.51
C SER A 91 4.51 15.45 -5.29
N SER A 92 4.79 14.19 -4.96
CA SER A 92 5.54 13.85 -3.76
C SER A 92 6.32 12.54 -3.91
N THR A 93 7.31 12.37 -3.04
CA THR A 93 7.94 11.06 -2.82
C THR A 93 8.02 10.76 -1.35
N THR A 94 7.72 9.53 -0.97
CA THR A 94 7.74 9.07 0.41
C THR A 94 8.70 7.88 0.54
N PHE A 95 9.66 7.99 1.44
CA PHE A 95 10.42 6.85 1.92
C PHE A 95 9.84 6.40 3.26
N SER A 96 9.64 5.10 3.44
CA SER A 96 9.16 4.58 4.72
C SER A 96 9.86 3.29 5.12
N VAL A 97 9.88 3.07 6.42
CA VAL A 97 10.35 1.83 7.05
C VAL A 97 9.18 1.26 7.85
N LYS A 98 8.81 0.03 7.53
CA LYS A 98 7.75 -0.71 8.22
C LYS A 98 8.37 -1.84 9.02
N GLN A 99 8.04 -1.90 10.29
CA GLN A 99 8.51 -2.91 11.23
C GLN A 99 7.31 -3.62 11.85
N ARG A 100 7.22 -4.93 11.67
CA ARG A 100 6.29 -5.76 12.44
C ARG A 100 6.88 -6.01 13.81
N LEU A 101 6.26 -5.44 14.84
CA LEU A 101 6.73 -5.53 16.24
C LEU A 101 6.28 -6.82 16.91
N TYR A 102 5.04 -7.23 16.61
CA TYR A 102 4.44 -8.43 17.21
C TYR A 102 3.49 -9.08 16.18
N GLU A 103 3.54 -10.39 16.09
CA GLU A 103 2.65 -11.21 15.28
C GLU A 103 1.84 -12.13 16.20
N SER A 104 0.52 -12.07 16.09
CA SER A 104 -0.39 -12.88 16.87
C SER A 104 -1.05 -13.95 16.01
N GLU A 105 -0.98 -15.19 16.45
CA GLU A 105 -1.75 -16.30 15.89
C GLU A 105 -3.12 -16.49 16.58
N GLN A 106 -3.37 -15.74 17.65
CA GLN A 106 -4.59 -15.86 18.44
C GLN A 106 -5.67 -14.91 17.93
N ARG A 107 -6.91 -15.40 17.89
CA ARG A 107 -8.06 -14.55 17.52
C ARG A 107 -8.24 -13.42 18.53
N PHE A 108 -8.66 -12.27 18.03
CA PHE A 108 -8.91 -11.02 18.77
C PHE A 108 -7.68 -10.40 19.44
N ILE A 109 -6.52 -11.04 19.41
CA ILE A 109 -5.27 -10.43 19.85
C ILE A 109 -4.60 -9.80 18.62
N PRO A 110 -4.32 -8.49 18.59
CA PRO A 110 -3.77 -7.85 17.41
C PRO A 110 -2.29 -8.19 17.21
N SER A 111 -1.91 -8.42 15.97
CA SER A 111 -0.56 -8.16 15.50
C SER A 111 -0.31 -6.66 15.47
N VAL A 112 0.95 -6.23 15.64
CA VAL A 112 1.31 -4.82 15.78
C VAL A 112 2.43 -4.46 14.82
N GLY A 113 2.23 -3.40 14.05
CA GLY A 113 3.21 -2.79 13.16
C GLY A 113 3.50 -1.33 13.52
N LEU A 114 4.73 -0.91 13.26
CA LEU A 114 5.17 0.48 13.35
C LEU A 114 5.72 0.89 11.99
N ILE A 115 5.29 2.05 11.49
CA ILE A 115 5.77 2.61 10.24
C ILE A 115 6.28 4.03 10.50
N GLY A 116 7.46 4.34 9.99
CA GLY A 116 8.01 5.69 9.97
C GLY A 116 8.08 6.18 8.53
N TYR A 117 7.67 7.41 8.28
CA TYR A 117 7.65 8.05 6.97
C TYR A 117 8.56 9.27 6.93
N GLY A 118 9.25 9.46 5.82
CA GLY A 118 9.89 10.71 5.42
C GLY A 118 9.40 11.08 4.04
N GLN A 119 8.65 12.18 3.92
CA GLN A 119 8.06 12.63 2.66
C GLN A 119 8.72 13.91 2.19
N TYR A 120 8.97 13.99 0.89
CA TYR A 120 9.23 15.22 0.16
C TYR A 120 8.02 15.57 -0.70
N SER A 121 7.45 16.75 -0.53
CA SER A 121 6.36 17.29 -1.35
C SER A 121 6.85 18.52 -2.12
N LYS A 122 6.52 18.57 -3.41
CA LYS A 122 6.84 19.72 -4.26
C LYS A 122 5.83 20.85 -4.09
N THR A 123 4.61 20.52 -3.70
CA THR A 123 3.46 21.43 -3.72
C THR A 123 3.10 21.98 -2.34
N ASP A 124 3.57 21.37 -1.26
CA ASP A 124 3.22 21.76 0.09
C ASP A 124 4.12 22.87 0.63
N VAL A 125 3.57 23.63 1.57
CA VAL A 125 4.31 24.68 2.29
C VAL A 125 5.53 24.09 3.02
N LYS A 126 5.38 22.86 3.55
CA LYS A 126 6.47 22.09 4.14
C LYS A 126 6.97 21.08 3.13
N SER A 127 8.11 21.35 2.50
CA SER A 127 8.71 20.47 1.52
C SER A 127 9.17 19.12 2.08
N TYR A 128 9.42 19.02 3.39
CA TYR A 128 9.82 17.78 4.07
C TYR A 128 8.99 17.60 5.33
N THR A 129 8.42 16.40 5.48
CA THR A 129 7.68 16.00 6.68
C THR A 129 8.16 14.64 7.16
N PHE A 130 8.02 14.40 8.47
CA PHE A 130 8.27 13.12 9.12
C PHE A 130 7.07 12.75 9.95
N ASP A 131 6.55 11.56 9.71
CA ASP A 131 5.32 11.07 10.32
C ASP A 131 5.47 9.61 10.73
N ALA A 132 4.53 9.10 11.53
CA ALA A 132 4.55 7.73 12.01
C ALA A 132 3.14 7.14 12.05
N CYS A 133 3.05 5.80 11.95
CA CYS A 133 1.82 5.05 12.05
C CYS A 133 2.00 3.85 12.97
N LEU A 134 1.01 3.61 13.83
CA LEU A 134 0.81 2.36 14.56
C LEU A 134 -0.35 1.61 13.90
N ALA A 135 -0.03 0.42 13.37
CA ALA A 135 -0.97 -0.45 12.69
C ALA A 135 -1.26 -1.69 13.56
N PHE A 136 -2.51 -2.12 13.55
CA PHE A 136 -2.99 -3.29 14.27
C PHE A 136 -3.85 -4.15 13.34
N GLU A 137 -3.71 -5.47 13.45
CA GLU A 137 -4.53 -6.42 12.71
C GLU A 137 -4.92 -7.60 13.58
N SER A 138 -6.22 -7.89 13.68
CA SER A 138 -6.79 -8.97 14.49
C SER A 138 -7.58 -9.93 13.62
N SER A 139 -7.31 -11.22 13.69
CA SER A 139 -8.16 -12.25 13.12
C SER A 139 -9.42 -12.40 13.96
N LEU A 140 -10.59 -12.20 13.35
CA LEU A 140 -11.92 -12.41 14.00
C LEU A 140 -12.42 -13.82 13.77
N THR A 141 -12.27 -14.32 12.54
CA THR A 141 -12.61 -15.68 12.12
C THR A 141 -11.55 -16.19 11.14
N ASN A 142 -11.75 -17.36 10.56
CA ASN A 142 -10.84 -17.89 9.51
C ASN A 142 -10.93 -17.11 8.18
N VAL A 143 -11.93 -16.23 8.02
CA VAL A 143 -12.19 -15.48 6.78
C VAL A 143 -12.40 -14.00 7.01
N LEU A 144 -12.48 -13.55 8.26
CA LEU A 144 -12.67 -12.14 8.62
C LEU A 144 -11.52 -11.67 9.49
N SER A 145 -10.97 -10.51 9.16
CA SER A 145 -10.02 -9.77 10.01
C SER A 145 -10.46 -8.31 10.17
N LEU A 146 -9.96 -7.69 11.24
CA LEU A 146 -10.09 -6.27 11.54
C LEU A 146 -8.71 -5.66 11.50
N ALA A 147 -8.48 -4.72 10.58
CA ALA A 147 -7.31 -3.86 10.57
C ALA A 147 -7.71 -2.48 11.09
N TYR A 148 -6.87 -1.86 11.90
CA TYR A 148 -7.09 -0.52 12.42
C TYR A 148 -5.76 0.13 12.77
N GLY A 149 -5.75 1.45 12.76
CA GLY A 149 -4.51 2.17 13.01
C GLY A 149 -4.71 3.62 13.37
N ALA A 150 -3.63 4.21 13.83
CA ALA A 150 -3.51 5.65 14.05
C ALA A 150 -2.16 6.12 13.50
N SER A 151 -2.20 7.16 12.69
CA SER A 151 -1.01 7.79 12.11
C SER A 151 -1.00 9.29 12.32
N SER A 152 0.15 9.88 12.22
CA SER A 152 0.28 11.32 12.05
C SER A 152 0.42 11.67 10.58
N SER A 153 0.06 12.89 10.22
CA SER A 153 0.39 13.50 8.92
C SER A 153 0.70 14.98 9.08
N GLY A 154 1.39 15.55 8.07
CA GLY A 154 1.78 16.94 8.08
C GLY A 154 2.77 17.32 9.19
N GLN A 155 3.69 16.42 9.53
CA GLN A 155 4.66 16.61 10.62
C GLN A 155 4.00 16.68 12.00
N PHE A 156 3.18 15.66 12.30
CA PHE A 156 2.41 15.53 13.54
C PHE A 156 1.34 16.62 13.76
N GLU A 157 0.93 17.35 12.72
CA GLU A 157 -0.15 18.32 12.83
C GLU A 157 -1.53 17.68 12.81
N ASN A 158 -1.68 16.55 12.14
CA ASN A 158 -2.92 15.81 12.07
C ASN A 158 -2.78 14.44 12.75
N LEU A 159 -3.90 13.95 13.26
CA LEU A 159 -4.10 12.57 13.69
C LEU A 159 -5.05 11.90 12.71
N ASP A 160 -4.57 10.90 12.01
CA ASP A 160 -5.36 10.10 11.10
C ASP A 160 -5.69 8.77 11.75
N VAL A 161 -6.92 8.31 11.63
CA VAL A 161 -7.37 7.02 12.17
C VAL A 161 -8.05 6.21 11.08
N THR A 162 -7.83 4.90 11.09
CA THR A 162 -8.43 3.95 10.15
C THR A 162 -9.02 2.77 10.89
N ALA A 163 -10.10 2.21 10.35
CA ALA A 163 -10.70 0.97 10.80
C ALA A 163 -11.33 0.23 9.62
N GLN A 164 -10.93 -1.01 9.41
CA GLN A 164 -11.26 -1.80 8.22
C GLN A 164 -11.63 -3.23 8.60
N ILE A 165 -12.72 -3.73 8.03
CA ILE A 165 -13.08 -5.14 8.07
C ILE A 165 -12.75 -5.76 6.73
N ASN A 166 -11.94 -6.82 6.78
CA ASN A 166 -11.54 -7.61 5.62
C ASN A 166 -12.28 -8.95 5.59
N TYR A 167 -12.69 -9.35 4.41
CA TYR A 167 -13.19 -10.69 4.13
C TYR A 167 -12.27 -11.36 3.09
N VAL A 168 -11.63 -12.47 3.48
CA VAL A 168 -10.77 -13.30 2.65
C VAL A 168 -11.35 -14.72 2.65
N PRO A 169 -11.93 -15.20 1.54
CA PRO A 169 -12.49 -16.56 1.49
C PRO A 169 -11.36 -17.61 1.54
N THR A 170 -11.73 -18.83 1.94
CA THR A 170 -10.77 -19.95 2.11
C THR A 170 -10.00 -20.34 0.84
N ASN A 171 -10.47 -19.96 -0.34
CA ASN A 171 -9.74 -20.19 -1.60
C ASN A 171 -8.66 -19.15 -1.88
N ASN A 172 -8.57 -18.09 -1.07
CA ASN A 172 -7.60 -16.99 -1.13
C ASN A 172 -7.43 -16.35 -2.54
N LYS A 173 -8.43 -16.47 -3.42
CA LYS A 173 -8.35 -15.90 -4.77
C LYS A 173 -8.75 -14.46 -4.86
N PHE A 174 -9.52 -14.00 -3.89
CA PHE A 174 -9.92 -12.60 -3.79
C PHE A 174 -10.06 -12.20 -2.33
N TRP A 175 -10.06 -10.91 -2.09
CA TRP A 175 -10.45 -10.33 -0.82
C TRP A 175 -11.25 -9.06 -1.05
N THR A 176 -12.04 -8.66 -0.08
CA THR A 176 -12.84 -7.45 -0.10
C THR A 176 -12.83 -6.81 1.26
N PHE A 177 -13.02 -5.51 1.30
CA PHE A 177 -13.01 -4.75 2.54
C PHE A 177 -14.06 -3.65 2.54
N VAL A 178 -14.41 -3.22 3.74
CA VAL A 178 -15.07 -1.95 4.03
C VAL A 178 -14.25 -1.23 5.08
N GLU A 179 -13.93 0.02 4.84
CA GLU A 179 -13.06 0.84 5.63
C GLU A 179 -13.70 2.17 5.98
N TYR A 180 -13.49 2.61 7.20
CA TYR A 180 -13.69 3.98 7.64
C TYR A 180 -12.34 4.60 7.95
N TYR A 181 -12.14 5.85 7.52
CA TYR A 181 -10.97 6.61 7.90
C TYR A 181 -11.31 8.08 8.12
N ALA A 182 -10.58 8.72 9.02
CA ALA A 182 -10.80 10.11 9.39
C ALA A 182 -9.50 10.83 9.73
N SER A 183 -9.45 12.12 9.42
CA SER A 183 -8.35 13.02 9.75
C SER A 183 -8.81 14.10 10.71
N TYR A 184 -8.08 14.26 11.80
CA TYR A 184 -8.33 15.21 12.86
C TYR A 184 -7.19 16.22 12.92
N ASN A 185 -7.55 17.49 12.71
CA ASN A 185 -6.66 18.63 12.97
C ASN A 185 -7.36 19.52 14.02
N GLY A 186 -6.67 19.86 15.11
CA GLY A 186 -7.27 20.60 16.22
C GLY A 186 -7.89 21.97 15.87
N THR A 187 -7.69 22.46 14.65
CA THR A 187 -8.18 23.77 14.17
C THR A 187 -9.26 23.66 13.09
N ARG A 188 -9.55 22.47 12.56
CA ARG A 188 -10.49 22.28 11.45
C ARG A 188 -11.56 21.23 11.81
N THR A 189 -12.68 21.29 11.10
CA THR A 189 -13.69 20.23 11.16
C THR A 189 -13.05 18.90 10.69
N PRO A 190 -13.18 17.82 11.45
CA PRO A 190 -12.65 16.52 11.04
C PRO A 190 -13.20 16.08 9.70
N GLU A 191 -12.33 15.47 8.89
CA GLU A 191 -12.75 14.84 7.64
C GLU A 191 -13.00 13.37 7.88
N HIS A 192 -14.17 12.89 7.48
CA HIS A 192 -14.60 11.51 7.64
C HIS A 192 -14.89 10.88 6.29
N ASN A 193 -14.44 9.66 6.09
CA ASN A 193 -14.55 8.96 4.82
C ASN A 193 -14.97 7.50 5.02
N ILE A 194 -15.60 6.94 4.00
CA ILE A 194 -15.85 5.51 3.86
C ILE A 194 -15.32 5.03 2.51
N ASN A 195 -14.73 3.87 2.51
CA ASN A 195 -14.17 3.21 1.34
C ASN A 195 -14.56 1.73 1.34
N ALA A 196 -14.70 1.16 0.16
CA ALA A 196 -14.86 -0.27 -0.02
C ALA A 196 -14.14 -0.71 -1.29
N GLY A 197 -13.60 -1.92 -1.28
CA GLY A 197 -12.85 -2.41 -2.42
C GLY A 197 -12.83 -3.93 -2.54
N PHE A 198 -12.28 -4.35 -3.65
CA PHE A 198 -12.13 -5.73 -4.06
C PHE A 198 -10.77 -5.92 -4.72
N ALA A 199 -10.07 -6.97 -4.32
CA ALA A 199 -8.82 -7.39 -4.94
C ALA A 199 -8.91 -8.84 -5.40
N TYR A 200 -8.29 -9.15 -6.54
CA TYR A 200 -8.31 -10.46 -7.16
C TYR A 200 -6.89 -10.90 -7.53
N LEU A 201 -6.52 -12.11 -7.12
CA LEU A 201 -5.26 -12.74 -7.46
C LEU A 201 -5.36 -13.41 -8.83
N LEU A 202 -4.81 -12.79 -9.85
CA LEU A 202 -4.67 -13.41 -11.18
C LEU A 202 -3.69 -14.57 -11.14
N THR A 203 -2.59 -14.39 -10.43
CA THR A 203 -1.59 -15.41 -10.13
C THR A 203 -1.16 -15.26 -8.67
N PRO A 204 -0.41 -16.20 -8.08
CA PRO A 204 0.13 -16.02 -6.73
C PRO A 204 1.02 -14.78 -6.56
N THR A 205 1.51 -14.20 -7.66
CA THR A 205 2.40 -13.02 -7.64
C THR A 205 1.80 -11.77 -8.28
N LEU A 206 0.58 -11.83 -8.81
CA LEU A 206 -0.07 -10.70 -9.47
C LEU A 206 -1.50 -10.51 -8.95
N GLN A 207 -1.75 -9.37 -8.34
CA GLN A 207 -3.06 -8.90 -7.89
C GLN A 207 -3.55 -7.75 -8.74
N LEU A 208 -4.84 -7.71 -9.01
CA LEU A 208 -5.57 -6.52 -9.49
C LEU A 208 -6.56 -6.08 -8.43
N ASP A 209 -6.78 -4.79 -8.32
CA ASP A 209 -7.70 -4.21 -7.35
C ASP A 209 -8.56 -3.08 -7.91
N ILE A 210 -9.69 -2.87 -7.25
CA ILE A 210 -10.59 -1.74 -7.49
C ILE A 210 -11.18 -1.31 -6.15
N SER A 211 -11.34 -0.01 -5.95
CA SER A 211 -12.00 0.55 -4.77
C SER A 211 -12.85 1.75 -5.12
N SER A 212 -13.74 2.11 -4.23
CA SER A 212 -14.53 3.33 -4.33
C SER A 212 -14.89 3.83 -2.95
N GLY A 213 -14.90 5.13 -2.77
CA GLY A 213 -15.22 5.74 -1.50
C GLY A 213 -15.81 7.14 -1.66
N ARG A 214 -16.17 7.70 -0.51
CA ARG A 214 -16.71 9.05 -0.42
C ARG A 214 -16.44 9.68 0.94
N THR A 215 -16.46 11.01 0.98
CA THR A 215 -16.53 11.76 2.22
C THR A 215 -17.91 11.61 2.88
N LEU A 216 -17.94 11.63 4.21
CA LEU A 216 -19.16 11.53 5.02
C LEU A 216 -19.44 12.89 5.68
N TRP A 217 -20.74 13.13 5.95
CA TRP A 217 -21.24 14.29 6.70
C TRP A 217 -20.80 15.65 6.16
N GLN A 218 -20.59 15.73 4.85
CA GLN A 218 -20.35 16.97 4.12
C GLN A 218 -21.56 17.31 3.24
N ASP A 219 -21.87 18.59 3.07
CA ASP A 219 -22.98 19.07 2.23
C ASP A 219 -22.75 18.66 0.76
N GLU A 220 -21.51 18.69 0.30
CA GLU A 220 -21.10 18.23 -1.03
C GLU A 220 -20.09 17.07 -0.88
N PRO A 221 -20.56 15.82 -0.83
CA PRO A 221 -19.68 14.67 -0.67
C PRO A 221 -18.80 14.47 -1.91
N GLN A 222 -17.53 14.25 -1.69
CA GLN A 222 -16.59 13.92 -2.73
C GLN A 222 -16.52 12.41 -2.89
N TYR A 223 -16.53 11.95 -4.14
CA TYR A 223 -16.46 10.54 -4.52
C TYR A 223 -15.16 10.25 -5.25
N PHE A 224 -14.63 9.07 -5.04
CA PHE A 224 -13.50 8.58 -5.83
C PHE A 224 -13.70 7.13 -6.27
N ILE A 225 -13.00 6.77 -7.33
CA ILE A 225 -12.83 5.39 -7.79
C ILE A 225 -11.33 5.17 -7.94
N GLY A 226 -10.82 4.08 -7.38
CA GLY A 226 -9.45 3.64 -7.49
C GLY A 226 -9.36 2.32 -8.24
N ALA A 227 -8.26 2.11 -8.96
CA ALA A 227 -7.89 0.83 -9.56
C ALA A 227 -6.38 0.69 -9.55
N GLY A 228 -5.89 -0.53 -9.45
CA GLY A 228 -4.46 -0.77 -9.44
C GLY A 228 -4.04 -2.22 -9.56
N PHE A 229 -2.76 -2.43 -9.37
CA PHE A 229 -2.19 -3.77 -9.33
C PHE A 229 -1.00 -3.86 -8.37
N GLY A 230 -0.73 -5.07 -7.91
CA GLY A 230 0.49 -5.45 -7.22
C GLY A 230 1.20 -6.58 -7.94
N LEU A 231 2.54 -6.51 -8.02
CA LEU A 231 3.41 -7.52 -8.61
C LEU A 231 4.54 -7.88 -7.65
N LEU A 232 4.55 -9.15 -7.19
CA LEU A 232 5.63 -9.70 -6.38
C LEU A 232 6.71 -10.28 -7.29
N ILE A 233 7.94 -9.85 -7.12
CA ILE A 233 9.14 -10.34 -7.83
C ILE A 233 9.94 -11.20 -6.83
N ARG A 234 10.18 -12.44 -7.21
CA ARG A 234 10.88 -13.44 -6.40
C ARG A 234 12.29 -13.65 -6.89
#